data_cf007cd20e53c40d7c7b575ffa1cb9f6
#
_entry.id   cf007cd20e53c40d7c7b575ffa1cb9f6
#
_cell.length_a   1.000
_cell.length_b   1.000
_cell.length_c   1.000
_cell.angle_alpha   90.00
_cell.angle_beta   90.00
_cell.angle_gamma   90.00
#
_symmetry.space_group_name_H-M   'P 1'
#
loop_
_entity.id
_entity.type
_entity.pdbx_description
1 polymer ?
#
loop_
_entity_poly.entity_id
_entity_poly.type
_entity_poly.pdbx_seq_one_letter_code
_entity_poly.pdbx_strand_id
1 'polypeptide(L)'
;MEGKAALFDQLADISGIPILLDTNDPDEIVRTVKNIAPGFSGILLEDIGSPHCFEIEERLKNDLNIPVMHDDQHGTAVVTLAAAISAAKSAGVDLKQAHVGQIGLGAAGVAICRMFMAYGVKRVVGTDKSLEAMARLENYGGHAAESIEELMESCDIIVATTGVPGLINKK
;
A
#
# COMPACT_ATOMS: atom_id res chain seq x y z
N MET A 1 16.50 4.04 -5.61
CA MET A 1 16.24 3.34 -6.89
C MET A 1 17.34 2.33 -7.26
N GLU A 2 18.62 2.69 -7.24
CA GLU A 2 19.73 1.75 -7.56
C GLU A 2 19.78 0.50 -6.69
N GLY A 3 19.57 0.64 -5.38
CA GLY A 3 19.47 -0.50 -4.46
C GLY A 3 18.34 -1.46 -4.79
N LYS A 4 17.18 -0.93 -5.21
CA LYS A 4 16.04 -1.73 -5.65
C LYS A 4 16.39 -2.52 -6.92
N ALA A 5 17.04 -1.88 -7.91
CA ALA A 5 17.48 -2.54 -9.13
C ALA A 5 18.47 -3.67 -8.82
N ALA A 6 19.42 -3.46 -7.91
CA ALA A 6 20.37 -4.50 -7.48
C ALA A 6 19.66 -5.69 -6.78
N LEU A 7 18.63 -5.43 -5.97
CA LEU A 7 17.84 -6.49 -5.32
C LEU A 7 17.03 -7.30 -6.34
N PHE A 8 16.45 -6.66 -7.34
CA PHE A 8 15.76 -7.37 -8.41
C PHE A 8 16.68 -8.29 -9.19
N ASP A 9 17.88 -7.83 -9.53
CA ASP A 9 18.89 -8.63 -10.20
C ASP A 9 19.29 -9.84 -9.34
N GLN A 10 19.69 -9.60 -8.08
CA GLN A 10 20.20 -10.62 -7.19
C GLN A 10 19.16 -11.64 -6.73
N LEU A 11 17.91 -11.23 -6.49
CA LEU A 11 16.90 -12.07 -5.88
C LEU A 11 15.91 -12.67 -6.87
N ALA A 12 15.73 -12.04 -8.03
CA ALA A 12 14.71 -12.43 -8.99
C ALA A 12 15.22 -12.59 -10.44
N ASP A 13 16.51 -12.34 -10.69
CA ASP A 13 17.13 -12.36 -12.03
C ASP A 13 16.40 -11.42 -13.01
N ILE A 14 15.99 -10.23 -12.49
CA ILE A 14 15.28 -9.21 -13.26
C ILE A 14 16.19 -7.98 -13.38
N SER A 15 16.51 -7.60 -14.60
CA SER A 15 17.25 -6.36 -14.87
C SER A 15 16.38 -5.13 -14.61
N GLY A 16 16.73 -4.36 -13.58
CA GLY A 16 16.10 -3.10 -13.24
C GLY A 16 16.89 -1.90 -13.76
N ILE A 17 16.23 -0.96 -14.43
CA ILE A 17 16.81 0.31 -14.86
C ILE A 17 16.15 1.44 -14.07
N PRO A 18 16.85 2.08 -13.12
CA PRO A 18 16.29 3.19 -12.37
C PRO A 18 16.18 4.45 -13.24
N ILE A 19 14.98 5.02 -13.30
CA ILE A 19 14.68 6.27 -13.99
C ILE A 19 14.09 7.25 -12.99
N LEU A 20 14.78 8.36 -12.78
CA LEU A 20 14.35 9.42 -11.88
C LEU A 20 13.76 10.56 -12.69
N LEU A 21 12.59 11.04 -12.24
CA LEU A 21 11.90 12.17 -12.85
C LEU A 21 11.95 13.36 -11.92
N ASP A 22 12.29 14.53 -12.45
CA ASP A 22 12.29 15.80 -11.71
C ASP A 22 10.93 16.50 -11.87
N THR A 23 9.86 15.81 -11.45
CA THR A 23 8.50 16.33 -11.47
C THR A 23 7.61 15.63 -10.47
N ASN A 24 6.59 16.36 -9.97
CA ASN A 24 5.48 15.83 -9.16
C ASN A 24 4.13 15.95 -9.88
N ASP A 25 4.13 16.38 -11.14
CA ASP A 25 2.90 16.51 -11.92
C ASP A 25 2.45 15.15 -12.45
N PRO A 26 1.26 14.67 -12.07
CA PRO A 26 0.73 13.39 -12.50
C PRO A 26 0.65 13.22 -14.03
N ASP A 27 0.28 14.28 -14.74
CA ASP A 27 0.16 14.25 -16.21
C ASP A 27 1.52 14.09 -16.87
N GLU A 28 2.53 14.77 -16.33
CA GLU A 28 3.89 14.67 -16.83
C GLU A 28 4.51 13.31 -16.55
N ILE A 29 4.28 12.75 -15.34
CA ILE A 29 4.72 11.40 -14.97
C ILE A 29 4.10 10.37 -15.92
N VAL A 30 2.77 10.37 -16.06
CA VAL A 30 2.05 9.43 -16.94
C VAL A 30 2.55 9.54 -18.38
N ARG A 31 2.67 10.74 -18.90
CA ARG A 31 3.17 10.98 -20.28
C ARG A 31 4.59 10.45 -20.47
N THR A 32 5.49 10.71 -19.52
CA THR A 32 6.88 10.27 -19.58
C THR A 32 6.98 8.75 -19.54
N VAL A 33 6.29 8.12 -18.58
CA VAL A 33 6.28 6.64 -18.48
C VAL A 33 5.74 6.00 -19.74
N LYS A 34 4.65 6.52 -20.32
CA LYS A 34 4.11 6.02 -21.60
C LYS A 34 5.10 6.13 -22.76
N ASN A 35 5.88 7.20 -22.81
CA ASN A 35 6.88 7.41 -23.88
C ASN A 35 8.04 6.43 -23.79
N ILE A 36 8.45 6.02 -22.59
CA ILE A 36 9.56 5.08 -22.39
C ILE A 36 9.12 3.61 -22.32
N ALA A 37 7.85 3.35 -22.01
CA ALA A 37 7.30 2.00 -21.82
C ALA A 37 7.61 1.00 -22.94
N PRO A 38 7.71 1.38 -24.24
CA PRO A 38 8.08 0.44 -25.30
C PRO A 38 9.44 -0.25 -25.12
N GLY A 39 10.32 0.31 -24.29
CA GLY A 39 11.63 -0.28 -23.98
C GLY A 39 11.64 -1.26 -22.79
N PHE A 40 10.47 -1.52 -22.15
CA PHE A 40 10.40 -2.26 -20.91
C PHE A 40 9.34 -3.37 -20.94
N SER A 41 9.57 -4.42 -20.16
CA SER A 41 8.60 -5.51 -19.94
C SER A 41 7.65 -5.27 -18.78
N GLY A 42 7.92 -4.26 -17.95
CA GLY A 42 7.09 -3.85 -16.81
C GLY A 42 7.57 -2.52 -16.23
N ILE A 43 6.70 -1.87 -15.49
CA ILE A 43 6.97 -0.59 -14.81
C ILE A 43 6.74 -0.77 -13.31
N LEU A 44 7.76 -0.44 -12.52
CA LEU A 44 7.64 -0.28 -11.08
C LEU A 44 7.65 1.21 -10.74
N LEU A 45 6.56 1.70 -10.15
CA LEU A 45 6.46 3.04 -9.61
C LEU A 45 6.91 3.03 -8.15
N GLU A 46 7.66 4.03 -7.73
CA GLU A 46 8.17 4.17 -6.37
C GLU A 46 8.28 5.64 -5.99
N ASP A 47 8.14 5.93 -4.70
CA ASP A 47 8.26 7.28 -4.12
C ASP A 47 7.24 8.31 -4.66
N ILE A 48 6.09 7.86 -5.13
CA ILE A 48 4.99 8.74 -5.54
C ILE A 48 3.98 8.83 -4.40
N GLY A 49 3.83 10.03 -3.83
CA GLY A 49 2.97 10.27 -2.69
C GLY A 49 1.46 10.12 -2.98
N SER A 50 0.70 9.76 -1.93
CA SER A 50 -0.77 9.80 -1.96
C SER A 50 -1.25 11.26 -1.96
N PRO A 51 -2.35 11.60 -2.70
CA PRO A 51 -3.24 10.69 -3.43
C PRO A 51 -2.81 10.40 -4.88
N HIS A 52 -1.82 11.10 -5.43
CA HIS A 52 -1.44 11.02 -6.86
C HIS A 52 -1.01 9.61 -7.29
N CYS A 53 -0.39 8.83 -6.40
CA CYS A 53 0.04 7.47 -6.72
C CYS A 53 -1.10 6.56 -7.19
N PHE A 54 -2.30 6.73 -6.66
CA PHE A 54 -3.48 5.92 -7.04
C PHE A 54 -3.89 6.22 -8.48
N GLU A 55 -4.03 7.51 -8.80
CA GLU A 55 -4.41 7.96 -10.14
C GLU A 55 -3.37 7.57 -11.19
N ILE A 56 -2.09 7.84 -10.92
CA ILE A 56 -0.99 7.55 -11.85
C ILE A 56 -0.92 6.06 -12.16
N GLU A 57 -0.99 5.20 -11.14
CA GLU A 57 -0.97 3.75 -11.33
C GLU A 57 -2.16 3.27 -12.14
N GLU A 58 -3.37 3.75 -11.83
CA GLU A 58 -4.59 3.36 -12.53
C GLU A 58 -4.54 3.78 -14.01
N ARG A 59 -4.15 5.01 -14.30
CA ARG A 59 -4.00 5.52 -15.66
C ARG A 59 -3.00 4.69 -16.46
N LEU A 60 -1.83 4.40 -15.88
CA LEU A 60 -0.80 3.61 -16.55
C LEU A 60 -1.24 2.16 -16.76
N LYS A 61 -1.95 1.54 -15.83
CA LYS A 61 -2.54 0.20 -15.99
C LYS A 61 -3.56 0.14 -17.11
N ASN A 62 -4.33 1.20 -17.30
CA ASN A 62 -5.34 1.28 -18.37
C ASN A 62 -4.71 1.55 -19.74
N ASP A 63 -3.61 2.30 -19.77
CA ASP A 63 -3.01 2.79 -21.02
C ASP A 63 -1.90 1.88 -21.57
N LEU A 64 -1.32 1.02 -20.71
CA LEU A 64 -0.18 0.16 -21.08
C LEU A 64 -0.58 -1.33 -21.12
N ASN A 65 0.00 -2.07 -22.06
CA ASN A 65 -0.18 -3.52 -22.16
C ASN A 65 0.91 -4.33 -21.43
N ILE A 66 1.66 -3.69 -20.55
CA ILE A 66 2.70 -4.30 -19.69
C ILE A 66 2.31 -4.13 -18.22
N PRO A 67 2.80 -4.99 -17.32
CA PRO A 67 2.52 -4.85 -15.89
C PRO A 67 2.98 -3.49 -15.35
N VAL A 68 2.13 -2.86 -14.55
CA VAL A 68 2.44 -1.64 -13.78
C VAL A 68 2.12 -1.89 -12.33
N MET A 69 3.05 -1.59 -11.43
CA MET A 69 2.90 -1.76 -10.00
C MET A 69 3.50 -0.58 -9.24
N HIS A 70 2.83 -0.11 -8.20
CA HIS A 70 3.38 0.88 -7.27
C HIS A 70 3.83 0.18 -5.99
N ASP A 71 5.13 0.23 -5.70
CA ASP A 71 5.73 -0.57 -4.61
C ASP A 71 5.26 -0.15 -3.23
N ASP A 72 5.18 1.17 -2.94
CA ASP A 72 4.73 1.68 -1.63
C ASP A 72 3.28 1.27 -1.30
N GLN A 73 2.49 0.94 -2.31
CA GLN A 73 1.17 0.34 -2.12
C GLN A 73 1.28 -1.18 -1.97
N HIS A 74 1.66 -1.86 -3.04
CA HIS A 74 1.49 -3.30 -3.17
C HIS A 74 2.61 -4.11 -2.52
N GLY A 75 3.87 -3.66 -2.61
CA GLY A 75 5.00 -4.33 -1.95
C GLY A 75 4.83 -4.30 -0.43
N THR A 76 4.51 -3.13 0.12
CA THR A 76 4.24 -2.97 1.55
C THR A 76 3.04 -3.80 2.01
N ALA A 77 1.97 -3.87 1.21
CA ALA A 77 0.80 -4.69 1.54
C ALA A 77 1.12 -6.19 1.58
N VAL A 78 1.91 -6.69 0.62
CA VAL A 78 2.33 -8.10 0.55
C VAL A 78 3.13 -8.50 1.78
N VAL A 79 4.15 -7.74 2.15
CA VAL A 79 5.00 -8.08 3.30
C VAL A 79 4.24 -7.95 4.62
N THR A 80 3.32 -6.99 4.72
CA THR A 80 2.47 -6.82 5.90
C THR A 80 1.50 -7.99 6.07
N LEU A 81 0.85 -8.44 5.01
CA LEU A 81 -0.01 -9.63 5.07
C LEU A 81 0.79 -10.88 5.44
N ALA A 82 1.98 -11.07 4.87
CA ALA A 82 2.85 -12.21 5.21
C ALA A 82 3.24 -12.22 6.70
N ALA A 83 3.59 -11.04 7.23
CA ALA A 83 3.88 -10.88 8.66
C ALA A 83 2.65 -11.16 9.53
N ALA A 84 1.47 -10.66 9.15
CA ALA A 84 0.22 -10.87 9.87
C ALA A 84 -0.20 -12.36 9.89
N ILE A 85 -0.05 -13.08 8.78
CA ILE A 85 -0.30 -14.53 8.72
C ILE A 85 0.61 -15.27 9.71
N SER A 86 1.89 -14.92 9.74
CA SER A 86 2.87 -15.54 10.64
C SER A 86 2.59 -15.21 12.11
N ALA A 87 2.25 -13.96 12.41
CA ALA A 87 1.91 -13.51 13.76
C ALA A 87 0.62 -14.17 14.27
N ALA A 88 -0.43 -14.19 13.47
CA ALA A 88 -1.71 -14.81 13.79
C ALA A 88 -1.53 -16.31 14.07
N LYS A 89 -0.76 -17.02 13.24
CA LYS A 89 -0.42 -18.43 13.46
C LYS A 89 0.31 -18.65 14.78
N SER A 90 1.28 -17.80 15.13
CA SER A 90 2.03 -17.88 16.38
C SER A 90 1.17 -17.59 17.61
N ALA A 91 0.19 -16.70 17.47
CA ALA A 91 -0.76 -16.36 18.53
C ALA A 91 -1.97 -17.32 18.63
N GLY A 92 -2.10 -18.28 17.74
CA GLY A 92 -3.26 -19.17 17.69
C GLY A 92 -4.56 -18.49 17.24
N VAL A 93 -4.45 -17.38 16.48
CA VAL A 93 -5.59 -16.59 15.99
C VAL A 93 -5.88 -16.96 14.53
N ASP A 94 -7.15 -17.16 14.20
CA ASP A 94 -7.57 -17.24 12.80
C ASP A 94 -7.65 -15.84 12.20
N LEU A 95 -6.69 -15.48 11.36
CA LEU A 95 -6.60 -14.17 10.75
C LEU A 95 -7.88 -13.78 9.96
N LYS A 96 -8.57 -14.75 9.36
CA LYS A 96 -9.81 -14.47 8.61
C LYS A 96 -10.99 -14.10 9.51
N GLN A 97 -10.97 -14.52 10.77
CA GLN A 97 -12.01 -14.18 11.76
C GLN A 97 -11.61 -12.97 12.62
N ALA A 98 -10.33 -12.59 12.61
CA ALA A 98 -9.80 -11.46 13.35
C ALA A 98 -10.35 -10.12 12.84
N HIS A 99 -10.44 -9.14 13.71
CA HIS A 99 -10.63 -7.74 13.35
C HIS A 99 -9.25 -7.09 13.16
N VAL A 100 -9.00 -6.59 11.98
CA VAL A 100 -7.73 -5.95 11.63
C VAL A 100 -7.90 -4.45 11.56
N GLY A 101 -7.09 -3.73 12.35
CA GLY A 101 -7.06 -2.27 12.41
C GLY A 101 -5.87 -1.69 11.65
N GLN A 102 -6.08 -0.64 10.86
CA GLN A 102 -5.06 0.10 10.15
C GLN A 102 -5.03 1.55 10.62
N ILE A 103 -3.90 2.00 11.17
CA ILE A 103 -3.67 3.40 11.53
C ILE A 103 -2.83 4.05 10.41
N GLY A 104 -3.41 5.07 9.78
CA GLY A 104 -2.86 5.74 8.60
C GLY A 104 -3.34 5.08 7.30
N LEU A 105 -4.05 5.86 6.47
CA LEU A 105 -4.68 5.43 5.22
C LEU A 105 -4.07 6.14 4.00
N GLY A 106 -2.76 6.34 4.02
CA GLY A 106 -1.98 6.75 2.86
C GLY A 106 -1.85 5.64 1.82
N ALA A 107 -0.87 5.73 0.93
CA ALA A 107 -0.63 4.75 -0.14
C ALA A 107 -0.53 3.32 0.40
N ALA A 108 0.34 3.09 1.39
CA ALA A 108 0.52 1.78 2.02
C ALA A 108 -0.73 1.32 2.78
N GLY A 109 -1.31 2.19 3.64
CA GLY A 109 -2.41 1.80 4.52
C GLY A 109 -3.66 1.35 3.78
N VAL A 110 -4.06 2.05 2.72
CA VAL A 110 -5.20 1.64 1.88
C VAL A 110 -4.92 0.31 1.18
N ALA A 111 -3.70 0.13 0.64
CA ALA A 111 -3.32 -1.10 -0.03
C ALA A 111 -3.28 -2.29 0.94
N ILE A 112 -2.79 -2.09 2.17
CA ILE A 112 -2.81 -3.09 3.25
C ILE A 112 -4.26 -3.50 3.56
N CYS A 113 -5.16 -2.55 3.76
CA CYS A 113 -6.58 -2.85 4.01
C CYS A 113 -7.18 -3.69 2.88
N ARG A 114 -6.98 -3.28 1.63
CA ARG A 114 -7.45 -4.02 0.45
C ARG A 114 -6.87 -5.44 0.39
N MET A 115 -5.60 -5.61 0.72
CA MET A 115 -4.93 -6.91 0.73
C MET A 115 -5.52 -7.84 1.82
N PHE A 116 -5.80 -7.34 3.01
CA PHE A 116 -6.47 -8.11 4.06
C PHE A 116 -7.88 -8.53 3.64
N MET A 117 -8.66 -7.62 3.05
CA MET A 117 -9.99 -7.94 2.54
C MET A 117 -9.93 -8.99 1.42
N ALA A 118 -9.00 -8.87 0.48
CA ALA A 118 -8.78 -9.85 -0.59
C ALA A 118 -8.34 -11.23 -0.06
N TYR A 119 -7.58 -11.27 1.05
CA TYR A 119 -7.22 -12.52 1.73
C TYR A 119 -8.41 -13.19 2.42
N GLY A 120 -9.49 -12.45 2.65
CA GLY A 120 -10.72 -12.93 3.27
C GLY A 120 -10.88 -12.57 4.74
N VAL A 121 -10.16 -11.58 5.25
CA VAL A 121 -10.42 -10.98 6.56
C VAL A 121 -11.78 -10.31 6.54
N LYS A 122 -12.66 -10.69 7.46
CA LYS A 122 -14.08 -10.24 7.46
C LYS A 122 -14.26 -8.79 7.92
N ARG A 123 -13.41 -8.31 8.80
CA ARG A 123 -13.52 -6.95 9.34
C ARG A 123 -12.16 -6.25 9.30
N VAL A 124 -12.09 -5.25 8.45
CA VAL A 124 -10.94 -4.35 8.32
C VAL A 124 -11.41 -2.95 8.67
N VAL A 125 -10.78 -2.35 9.68
CA VAL A 125 -11.11 -1.03 10.22
C VAL A 125 -9.92 -0.11 10.01
N GLY A 126 -10.13 1.13 9.62
CA GLY A 126 -9.04 2.08 9.42
C GLY A 126 -9.34 3.45 10.00
N THR A 127 -8.29 4.17 10.41
CA THR A 127 -8.42 5.56 10.84
C THR A 127 -7.29 6.42 10.25
N ASP A 128 -7.64 7.64 9.89
CA ASP A 128 -6.72 8.66 9.38
C ASP A 128 -7.24 10.06 9.76
N LYS A 129 -6.36 11.06 9.73
CA LYS A 129 -6.75 12.46 9.88
C LYS A 129 -7.52 13.00 8.68
N SER A 130 -7.34 12.38 7.51
CA SER A 130 -8.00 12.74 6.27
C SER A 130 -9.34 12.01 6.14
N LEU A 131 -10.44 12.77 6.16
CA LEU A 131 -11.79 12.25 5.90
C LEU A 131 -11.89 11.62 4.50
N GLU A 132 -11.17 12.16 3.53
CA GLU A 132 -11.13 11.61 2.18
C GLU A 132 -10.46 10.23 2.13
N ALA A 133 -9.38 10.02 2.90
CA ALA A 133 -8.73 8.73 3.01
C ALA A 133 -9.64 7.69 3.68
N MET A 134 -10.38 8.08 4.71
CA MET A 134 -11.38 7.22 5.36
C MET A 134 -12.52 6.87 4.41
N ALA A 135 -13.09 7.83 3.70
CA ALA A 135 -14.12 7.57 2.70
C ALA A 135 -13.62 6.65 1.56
N ARG A 136 -12.34 6.78 1.18
CA ARG A 136 -11.72 5.86 0.20
C ARG A 136 -11.68 4.43 0.72
N LEU A 137 -11.34 4.20 2.00
CA LEU A 137 -11.38 2.88 2.60
C LEU A 137 -12.79 2.29 2.58
N GLU A 138 -13.80 3.08 2.95
CA GLU A 138 -15.21 2.66 2.93
C GLU A 138 -15.70 2.29 1.53
N ASN A 139 -15.27 3.02 0.51
CA ASN A 139 -15.57 2.70 -0.90
C ASN A 139 -14.98 1.35 -1.34
N TYR A 140 -13.90 0.88 -0.69
CA TYR A 140 -13.35 -0.46 -0.91
C TYR A 140 -14.00 -1.54 -0.04
N GLY A 141 -14.95 -1.19 0.83
CA GLY A 141 -15.66 -2.14 1.70
C GLY A 141 -15.06 -2.30 3.10
N GLY A 142 -14.10 -1.47 3.49
CA GLY A 142 -13.62 -1.37 4.87
C GLY A 142 -14.52 -0.51 5.74
N HIS A 143 -14.13 -0.31 7.00
CA HIS A 143 -14.85 0.50 7.97
C HIS A 143 -13.96 1.62 8.49
N ALA A 144 -14.49 2.83 8.62
CA ALA A 144 -13.80 3.94 9.27
C ALA A 144 -14.01 3.89 10.80
N ALA A 145 -12.94 4.10 11.58
CA ALA A 145 -13.02 4.37 13.02
C ALA A 145 -12.84 5.86 13.28
N GLU A 146 -13.58 6.40 14.23
CA GLU A 146 -13.55 7.83 14.57
C GLU A 146 -12.25 8.24 15.27
N SER A 147 -11.58 7.29 15.93
CA SER A 147 -10.35 7.53 16.67
C SER A 147 -9.40 6.33 16.68
N ILE A 148 -8.13 6.57 17.04
CA ILE A 148 -7.14 5.51 17.27
C ILE A 148 -7.56 4.66 18.47
N GLU A 149 -8.10 5.27 19.52
CA GLU A 149 -8.56 4.59 20.74
C GLU A 149 -9.65 3.58 20.41
N GLU A 150 -10.69 3.97 19.66
CA GLU A 150 -11.76 3.08 19.21
C GLU A 150 -11.20 1.90 18.41
N LEU A 151 -10.28 2.18 17.49
CA LEU A 151 -9.65 1.14 16.68
C LEU A 151 -8.85 0.17 17.55
N MET A 152 -8.08 0.67 18.53
CA MET A 152 -7.28 -0.17 19.42
C MET A 152 -8.12 -1.04 20.34
N GLU A 153 -9.31 -0.59 20.75
CA GLU A 153 -10.24 -1.34 21.59
C GLU A 153 -11.00 -2.42 20.81
N SER A 154 -11.21 -2.22 19.52
CA SER A 154 -12.07 -3.07 18.69
C SER A 154 -11.34 -4.07 17.80
N CYS A 155 -10.00 -4.00 17.69
CA CYS A 155 -9.22 -4.82 16.76
C CYS A 155 -8.26 -5.77 17.48
N ASP A 156 -8.11 -6.99 16.93
CA ASP A 156 -7.20 -8.03 17.43
C ASP A 156 -5.78 -7.83 16.93
N ILE A 157 -5.63 -7.29 15.72
CA ILE A 157 -4.35 -7.03 15.06
C ILE A 157 -4.34 -5.58 14.59
N ILE A 158 -3.28 -4.84 14.91
CA ILE A 158 -3.14 -3.44 14.51
C ILE A 158 -1.88 -3.27 13.68
N VAL A 159 -2.04 -2.61 12.55
CA VAL A 159 -0.96 -2.18 11.66
C VAL A 159 -0.93 -0.65 11.64
N ALA A 160 0.25 -0.06 11.71
CA ALA A 160 0.42 1.38 11.67
C ALA A 160 1.44 1.80 10.60
N THR A 161 1.01 2.65 9.67
CA THR A 161 1.84 3.21 8.59
C THR A 161 1.60 4.72 8.49
N THR A 162 1.97 5.46 9.53
CA THR A 162 1.55 6.85 9.70
C THR A 162 2.60 7.88 9.30
N GLY A 163 3.88 7.51 9.23
CA GLY A 163 4.98 8.46 9.06
C GLY A 163 5.13 9.47 10.22
N VAL A 164 4.36 9.33 11.31
CA VAL A 164 4.39 10.23 12.48
C VAL A 164 5.05 9.51 13.66
N PRO A 165 6.28 9.88 14.03
CA PRO A 165 6.96 9.31 15.19
C PRO A 165 6.20 9.56 16.49
N GLY A 166 6.12 8.54 17.36
CA GLY A 166 5.53 8.69 18.70
C GLY A 166 4.00 8.84 18.73
N LEU A 167 3.29 8.53 17.66
CA LEU A 167 1.83 8.61 17.63
C LEU A 167 1.18 7.59 18.59
N ILE A 168 1.77 6.40 18.70
CA ILE A 168 1.31 5.34 19.62
C ILE A 168 2.24 5.33 20.82
N ASN A 169 1.73 5.70 21.98
CA ASN A 169 2.45 5.75 23.25
C ASN A 169 1.79 4.86 24.29
N LYS A 170 2.60 4.28 25.21
CA LYS A 170 2.04 3.73 26.45
C LYS A 170 1.47 4.90 27.27
N LYS A 171 0.20 4.86 27.59
CA LYS A 171 -0.37 5.62 28.71
C LYS A 171 -0.21 4.86 29.99
#